data_32d053623c7100d6a9daca20a6ca0cde
#
_entry.id   32d053623c7100d6a9daca20a6ca0cde
#
_cell.length_a   1.000
_cell.length_b   1.000
_cell.length_c   1.000
_cell.angle_alpha   90.00
_cell.angle_beta   90.00
_cell.angle_gamma   90.00
#
_symmetry.space_group_name_H-M   'P 1'
#
loop_
_entity.id
_entity.type
_entity.pdbx_description
1 polymer ?
#
loop_
_entity_poly.entity_id
_entity_poly.type
_entity_poly.pdbx_seq_one_letter_code
_entity_poly.pdbx_strand_id
1 'polypeptide(L)'
;MDGISQNDIFTQALGLVEPWFVSQVEFQPSEKDPGRLDVHITLDYQAGSKFPCPKCGDLCTVYDSNQKEWRHLNFFQYRCYIHARVPRVECKDHKVRLVAVPWAKPGSGFTLLMEAVLLTMLRQMPVLQVPRQVG
;
A
#
# COMPACT_ATOMS: atom_id res chain seq x y z
N MET A 1 14.99 -22.40 -16.48
CA MET A 1 14.75 -21.16 -16.78
C MET A 1 14.09 -20.49 -15.70
N ASP A 2 14.55 -19.51 -15.44
CA ASP A 2 14.07 -18.88 -14.41
C ASP A 2 13.00 -18.06 -14.77
N GLY A 3 11.87 -18.50 -14.89
CA GLY A 3 10.71 -17.72 -15.15
C GLY A 3 10.50 -16.67 -14.12
N ILE A 4 9.64 -15.76 -14.44
CA ILE A 4 9.22 -14.73 -13.50
C ILE A 4 8.28 -15.38 -12.51
N SER A 5 8.54 -15.22 -11.23
CA SER A 5 7.67 -15.79 -10.20
C SER A 5 6.39 -14.99 -10.09
N GLN A 6 5.39 -15.57 -9.41
CA GLN A 6 4.14 -14.87 -9.14
C GLN A 6 4.41 -13.57 -8.38
N ASN A 7 5.29 -13.61 -7.40
CA ASN A 7 5.61 -12.41 -6.62
C ASN A 7 6.25 -11.33 -7.49
N ASP A 8 7.08 -11.72 -8.45
CA ASP A 8 7.70 -10.75 -9.36
C ASP A 8 6.66 -10.08 -10.24
N ILE A 9 5.68 -10.84 -10.70
CA ILE A 9 4.61 -10.29 -11.52
C ILE A 9 3.83 -9.24 -10.72
N PHE A 10 3.47 -9.55 -9.47
CA PHE A 10 2.76 -8.61 -8.64
C PHE A 10 3.61 -7.39 -8.28
N THR A 11 4.91 -7.59 -8.08
CA THR A 11 5.81 -6.47 -7.81
C THR A 11 5.80 -5.48 -8.97
N GLN A 12 5.85 -5.98 -10.19
CA GLN A 12 5.81 -5.12 -11.36
C GLN A 12 4.43 -4.50 -11.56
N ALA A 13 3.39 -5.27 -11.36
CA ALA A 13 2.02 -4.78 -11.55
C ALA A 13 1.68 -3.66 -10.58
N LEU A 14 2.23 -3.71 -9.37
CA LEU A 14 2.01 -2.67 -8.37
C LEU A 14 2.95 -1.47 -8.56
N GLY A 15 3.89 -1.57 -9.50
CA GLY A 15 4.81 -0.48 -9.75
C GLY A 15 5.80 -0.25 -8.63
N LEU A 16 6.13 -1.30 -7.89
CA LEU A 16 7.06 -1.17 -6.78
C LEU A 16 8.48 -1.01 -7.29
N VAL A 17 9.25 -0.19 -6.57
CA VAL A 17 10.66 0.03 -6.86
C VAL A 17 11.48 -0.43 -5.67
N GLU A 18 12.73 -0.79 -5.92
CA GLU A 18 13.62 -1.21 -4.86
C GLU A 18 13.66 -0.16 -3.76
N PRO A 19 13.75 -0.56 -2.51
CA PRO A 19 13.98 -1.94 -2.05
C PRO A 19 12.70 -2.75 -1.80
N TRP A 20 11.53 -2.24 -2.20
CA TRP A 20 10.25 -2.87 -1.93
C TRP A 20 9.93 -3.97 -2.94
N PHE A 21 9.36 -5.05 -2.46
CA PHE A 21 8.94 -6.16 -3.32
C PHE A 21 7.77 -6.90 -2.68
N VAL A 22 7.06 -7.69 -3.48
CA VAL A 22 5.98 -8.53 -2.97
C VAL A 22 6.59 -9.80 -2.42
N SER A 23 6.33 -10.07 -1.14
CA SER A 23 6.84 -11.28 -0.49
C SER A 23 5.83 -12.41 -0.50
N GLN A 24 4.54 -12.09 -0.54
CA GLN A 24 3.50 -13.12 -0.46
C GLN A 24 2.19 -12.61 -1.05
N VAL A 25 1.48 -13.50 -1.72
CA VAL A 25 0.13 -13.24 -2.22
C VAL A 25 -0.75 -14.38 -1.77
N GLU A 26 -1.83 -14.07 -1.07
CA GLU A 26 -2.74 -15.08 -0.57
C GLU A 26 -4.19 -14.70 -0.83
N PHE A 27 -4.99 -15.69 -1.21
CA PHE A 27 -6.43 -15.52 -1.28
C PHE A 27 -7.02 -16.13 -0.02
N GLN A 28 -7.82 -15.37 0.70
CA GLN A 28 -8.39 -15.80 1.95
C GLN A 28 -9.89 -15.53 1.97
N PRO A 29 -10.66 -16.34 2.70
CA PRO A 29 -12.09 -16.06 2.84
C PRO A 29 -12.32 -14.67 3.39
N SER A 30 -13.26 -13.95 2.79
CA SER A 30 -13.57 -12.60 3.24
C SER A 30 -14.31 -12.66 4.57
N GLU A 31 -13.91 -11.84 5.52
CA GLU A 31 -14.61 -11.74 6.79
C GLU A 31 -15.91 -10.97 6.66
N LYS A 32 -15.98 -10.10 5.66
CA LYS A 32 -17.14 -9.25 5.49
C LYS A 32 -18.20 -9.86 4.58
N ASP A 33 -17.78 -10.70 3.65
CA ASP A 33 -18.69 -11.32 2.68
C ASP A 33 -18.50 -12.81 2.67
N PRO A 34 -19.26 -13.55 3.45
CA PRO A 34 -19.15 -15.02 3.48
C PRO A 34 -19.31 -15.60 2.08
N GLY A 35 -18.46 -16.56 1.75
CA GLY A 35 -18.48 -17.20 0.44
C GLY A 35 -17.67 -16.52 -0.62
N ARG A 36 -17.03 -15.39 -0.28
CA ARG A 36 -16.15 -14.67 -1.21
C ARG A 36 -14.72 -14.73 -0.71
N LEU A 37 -13.79 -14.44 -1.61
CA LEU A 37 -12.38 -14.38 -1.26
C LEU A 37 -11.87 -12.95 -1.37
N ASP A 38 -10.92 -12.61 -0.50
CA ASP A 38 -10.15 -11.39 -0.61
C ASP A 38 -8.72 -11.78 -0.96
N VAL A 39 -8.00 -10.89 -1.63
CA VAL A 39 -6.59 -11.12 -1.90
C VAL A 39 -5.77 -10.23 -0.96
N HIS A 40 -4.80 -10.85 -0.30
CA HIS A 40 -3.90 -10.18 0.62
C HIS A 40 -2.50 -10.23 0.03
N ILE A 41 -1.92 -9.07 -0.22
CA ILE A 41 -0.58 -8.95 -0.81
C ILE A 41 0.32 -8.36 0.26
N THR A 42 1.37 -9.09 0.60
CA THR A 42 2.33 -8.64 1.61
C THR A 42 3.56 -8.10 0.92
N LEU A 43 3.93 -6.89 1.29
CA LEU A 43 5.13 -6.23 0.78
C LEU A 43 6.21 -6.27 1.85
N ASP A 44 7.44 -6.32 1.40
CA ASP A 44 8.57 -6.27 2.29
C ASP A 44 9.69 -5.50 1.61
N TYR A 45 10.78 -5.26 2.33
CA TYR A 45 11.94 -4.59 1.78
C TYR A 45 13.18 -5.44 2.03
N GLN A 46 14.20 -5.22 1.20
CA GLN A 46 15.41 -6.03 1.30
C GLN A 46 16.15 -5.75 2.59
N ALA A 47 16.68 -6.81 3.20
CA ALA A 47 17.41 -6.69 4.45
C ALA A 47 18.61 -5.76 4.27
N GLY A 48 18.89 -4.97 5.30
CA GLY A 48 20.00 -4.02 5.23
C GLY A 48 19.71 -2.74 4.51
N SER A 49 18.48 -2.55 4.04
CA SER A 49 18.10 -1.32 3.34
C SER A 49 18.17 -0.12 4.28
N LYS A 50 18.48 1.03 3.68
CA LYS A 50 18.40 2.32 4.36
C LYS A 50 17.31 3.13 3.70
N PHE A 51 16.67 3.97 4.48
CA PHE A 51 15.56 4.78 3.99
C PHE A 51 15.78 6.24 4.34
N PRO A 52 15.29 7.16 3.49
CA PRO A 52 15.45 8.58 3.79
C PRO A 52 14.58 9.01 4.96
N CYS A 53 15.12 9.86 5.79
CA CYS A 53 14.35 10.50 6.84
C CYS A 53 13.29 11.38 6.19
N PRO A 54 12.01 11.27 6.58
CA PRO A 54 10.96 12.06 5.94
C PRO A 54 11.10 13.58 6.19
N LYS A 55 11.94 13.97 7.14
CA LYS A 55 12.15 15.39 7.42
C LYS A 55 13.30 16.00 6.63
N CYS A 56 14.44 15.30 6.53
CA CYS A 56 15.63 15.87 5.92
C CYS A 56 16.14 15.10 4.71
N GLY A 57 15.65 13.90 4.46
CA GLY A 57 16.09 13.12 3.32
C GLY A 57 17.37 12.33 3.49
N ASP A 58 18.04 12.45 4.64
CA ASP A 58 19.26 11.68 4.87
C ASP A 58 18.93 10.21 4.98
N LEU A 59 19.78 9.37 4.37
CA LEU A 59 19.59 7.92 4.47
C LEU A 59 19.93 7.45 5.88
N CYS A 60 19.00 6.73 6.47
CA CYS A 60 19.13 6.27 7.85
C CYS A 60 18.90 4.77 7.93
N THR A 61 19.46 4.16 8.94
CA THR A 61 19.24 2.73 9.19
C THR A 61 17.90 2.51 9.84
N VAL A 62 17.38 1.30 9.66
CA VAL A 62 16.08 0.94 10.24
C VAL A 62 16.24 0.73 11.74
N TYR A 63 15.39 1.39 12.51
CA TYR A 63 15.35 1.24 13.95
C TYR A 63 14.42 0.09 14.33
N ASP A 64 13.18 0.12 13.84
CA ASP A 64 12.21 -0.96 13.99
C ASP A 64 11.17 -0.81 12.90
N SER A 65 10.06 -1.53 12.99
CA SER A 65 9.01 -1.43 11.97
C SER A 65 7.64 -1.57 12.60
N ASN A 66 6.64 -0.99 11.93
CA ASN A 66 5.24 -1.09 12.32
C ASN A 66 4.45 -1.79 11.23
N GLN A 67 3.63 -2.74 11.62
CA GLN A 67 2.77 -3.44 10.68
C GLN A 67 1.62 -2.53 10.28
N LYS A 68 1.38 -2.39 8.97
CA LYS A 68 0.31 -1.55 8.44
C LYS A 68 -0.42 -2.25 7.32
N GLU A 69 -1.65 -1.79 7.07
CA GLU A 69 -2.50 -2.34 6.03
C GLU A 69 -3.14 -1.21 5.25
N TRP A 70 -3.32 -1.41 3.95
CA TRP A 70 -3.99 -0.45 3.08
C TRP A 70 -4.99 -1.17 2.19
N ARG A 71 -6.09 -0.48 1.88
CA ARG A 71 -7.05 -0.94 0.90
C ARG A 71 -6.56 -0.52 -0.48
N HIS A 72 -6.49 -1.47 -1.40
CA HIS A 72 -6.09 -1.21 -2.77
C HIS A 72 -7.27 -1.49 -3.70
N LEU A 73 -7.13 -1.15 -4.98
CA LEU A 73 -8.14 -1.46 -5.97
C LEU A 73 -8.40 -2.96 -6.01
N ASN A 74 -9.66 -3.32 -6.31
CA ASN A 74 -9.99 -4.73 -6.42
C ASN A 74 -9.14 -5.40 -7.49
N PHE A 75 -8.76 -6.64 -7.22
CA PHE A 75 -8.09 -7.47 -8.19
C PHE A 75 -9.21 -8.31 -8.81
N PHE A 76 -9.71 -7.88 -9.96
CA PHE A 76 -10.92 -8.42 -10.56
C PHE A 76 -12.08 -8.27 -9.55
N GLN A 77 -12.74 -9.36 -9.19
CA GLN A 77 -13.84 -9.31 -8.23
C GLN A 77 -13.38 -9.39 -6.78
N TYR A 78 -12.08 -9.57 -6.54
CA TYR A 78 -11.57 -9.76 -5.20
C TYR A 78 -11.16 -8.43 -4.58
N ARG A 79 -11.54 -8.20 -3.33
CA ARG A 79 -11.01 -7.06 -2.60
C ARG A 79 -9.54 -7.29 -2.35
N CYS A 80 -8.76 -6.24 -2.47
CA CYS A 80 -7.31 -6.32 -2.33
C CYS A 80 -6.84 -5.51 -1.15
N TYR A 81 -6.04 -6.14 -0.30
CA TYR A 81 -5.44 -5.50 0.86
C TYR A 81 -3.94 -5.63 0.77
N ILE A 82 -3.26 -4.52 0.97
CA ILE A 82 -1.79 -4.47 0.97
C ILE A 82 -1.34 -4.44 2.42
N HIS A 83 -0.41 -5.32 2.75
CA HIS A 83 0.17 -5.40 4.09
C HIS A 83 1.66 -5.17 3.99
N ALA A 84 2.22 -4.42 4.93
CA ALA A 84 3.66 -4.22 4.98
C ALA A 84 4.08 -3.82 6.37
N ARG A 85 5.28 -4.25 6.74
CA ARG A 85 5.92 -3.68 7.91
C ARG A 85 6.67 -2.45 7.43
N VAL A 86 6.24 -1.29 7.92
CA VAL A 86 6.83 -0.02 7.51
C VAL A 86 7.96 0.32 8.46
N PRO A 87 9.18 0.55 7.97
CA PRO A 87 10.29 0.82 8.86
C PRO A 87 10.19 2.19 9.50
N ARG A 88 10.69 2.28 10.73
CA ARG A 88 11.01 3.55 11.35
C ARG A 88 12.53 3.65 11.32
N VAL A 89 13.01 4.83 10.99
CA VAL A 89 14.45 5.07 10.91
C VAL A 89 14.87 6.03 11.99
N GLU A 90 16.13 5.89 12.43
CA GLU A 90 16.67 6.78 13.44
C GLU A 90 17.54 7.82 12.74
N CYS A 91 17.05 9.05 12.73
CA CYS A 91 17.78 10.17 12.15
C CYS A 91 18.53 10.89 13.25
N LYS A 92 19.76 11.26 12.95
CA LYS A 92 20.61 11.95 13.89
C LYS A 92 19.95 13.23 14.42
N ASP A 93 19.29 13.97 13.52
CA ASP A 93 18.71 15.27 13.87
C ASP A 93 17.20 15.19 14.16
N HIS A 94 16.52 14.16 13.72
CA HIS A 94 15.06 14.11 13.79
C HIS A 94 14.53 12.93 14.60
N LYS A 95 15.44 12.23 15.27
CA LYS A 95 15.08 11.08 16.11
C LYS A 95 14.45 9.96 15.27
N VAL A 96 13.56 9.18 15.88
CA VAL A 96 12.95 8.05 15.18
C VAL A 96 11.73 8.53 14.42
N ARG A 97 11.69 8.22 13.12
CA ARG A 97 10.59 8.65 12.23
C ARG A 97 10.11 7.49 11.37
N LEU A 98 8.81 7.45 11.13
CA LEU A 98 8.22 6.48 10.24
C LEU A 98 8.56 6.86 8.79
N VAL A 99 9.00 5.88 8.03
CA VAL A 99 9.39 6.09 6.63
C VAL A 99 8.13 6.34 5.79
N ALA A 100 8.25 7.22 4.80
CA ALA A 100 7.18 7.41 3.82
C ALA A 100 7.23 6.26 2.82
N VAL A 101 6.07 5.64 2.59
CA VAL A 101 6.00 4.56 1.60
C VAL A 101 5.57 5.14 0.25
N PRO A 102 6.02 4.53 -0.87
CA PRO A 102 5.71 5.09 -2.19
C PRO A 102 4.28 4.85 -2.65
N TRP A 103 3.54 3.95 -2.01
CA TRP A 103 2.20 3.59 -2.50
C TRP A 103 1.05 4.26 -1.77
N ALA A 104 1.30 5.03 -0.72
CA ALA A 104 0.23 5.65 0.04
C ALA A 104 0.69 6.95 0.68
N LYS A 105 -0.25 7.86 0.89
CA LYS A 105 0.04 9.09 1.63
C LYS A 105 0.15 8.79 3.12
N PRO A 106 0.95 9.55 3.84
CA PRO A 106 1.03 9.38 5.29
C PRO A 106 -0.35 9.47 5.94
N GLY A 107 -0.65 8.49 6.78
CA GLY A 107 -1.91 8.46 7.50
C GLY A 107 -3.12 7.96 6.72
N SER A 108 -2.97 7.68 5.43
CA SER A 108 -4.08 7.16 4.63
C SER A 108 -4.17 5.65 4.76
N GLY A 109 -5.40 5.14 4.81
CA GLY A 109 -5.65 3.70 4.77
C GLY A 109 -5.87 3.17 3.36
N PHE A 110 -5.72 4.03 2.33
CA PHE A 110 -5.89 3.65 0.94
C PHE A 110 -4.60 3.88 0.18
N THR A 111 -4.35 3.06 -0.85
CA THR A 111 -3.21 3.31 -1.73
C THR A 111 -3.47 4.55 -2.58
N LEU A 112 -2.40 5.14 -3.09
CA LEU A 112 -2.52 6.32 -3.96
C LEU A 112 -3.37 6.04 -5.18
N LEU A 113 -3.22 4.87 -5.78
CA LEU A 113 -4.01 4.52 -6.97
C LEU A 113 -5.48 4.37 -6.61
N MET A 114 -5.79 3.78 -5.46
CA MET A 114 -7.15 3.66 -4.99
C MET A 114 -7.78 5.03 -4.79
N GLU A 115 -7.04 5.96 -4.17
CA GLU A 115 -7.51 7.32 -3.97
C GLU A 115 -7.76 8.03 -5.29
N ALA A 116 -6.85 7.85 -6.25
CA ALA A 116 -6.99 8.50 -7.56
C ALA A 116 -8.24 8.03 -8.29
N VAL A 117 -8.51 6.72 -8.24
CA VAL A 117 -9.68 6.17 -8.90
C VAL A 117 -10.97 6.66 -8.22
N LEU A 118 -10.98 6.67 -6.88
CA LEU A 118 -12.15 7.16 -6.15
C LEU A 118 -12.44 8.62 -6.49
N LEU A 119 -11.40 9.46 -6.56
CA LEU A 119 -11.60 10.86 -6.91
C LEU A 119 -12.12 11.02 -8.34
N THR A 120 -11.62 10.23 -9.26
CA THR A 120 -12.07 10.26 -10.65
C THR A 120 -13.55 9.90 -10.74
N MET A 121 -13.94 8.85 -10.02
CA MET A 121 -15.34 8.43 -9.99
C MET A 121 -16.25 9.52 -9.43
N LEU A 122 -15.81 10.14 -8.34
CA LEU A 122 -16.61 11.20 -7.72
C LEU A 122 -16.78 12.41 -8.64
N ARG A 123 -15.75 12.74 -9.42
CA ARG A 123 -15.84 13.86 -10.36
C ARG A 123 -16.83 13.60 -11.49
N GLN A 124 -17.07 12.35 -11.82
CA GLN A 124 -17.96 12.01 -12.90
C GLN A 124 -19.39 11.80 -12.45
N MET A 125 -19.63 11.80 -11.16
CA MET A 125 -20.98 11.65 -10.64
C MET A 125 -21.72 12.98 -10.72
N PRO A 126 -22.97 12.98 -11.15
CA PRO A 126 -23.75 14.22 -11.19
C PRO A 126 -23.99 14.73 -9.78
N VAL A 127 -23.46 15.90 -9.49
CA VAL A 127 -23.51 16.45 -8.15
C VAL A 127 -24.94 16.68 -7.68
N LEU A 128 -25.76 17.22 -8.55
CA LEU A 128 -27.07 17.59 -8.13
C LEU A 128 -27.97 16.43 -7.78
N GLN A 129 -27.57 15.23 -8.17
CA GLN A 129 -28.43 14.09 -7.90
C GLN A 129 -28.22 13.51 -6.52
N VAL A 130 -27.25 14.00 -5.81
CA VAL A 130 -26.95 13.40 -4.53
C VAL A 130 -27.68 14.08 -3.39
N PRO A 131 -27.37 15.32 -3.07
CA PRO A 131 -27.98 15.92 -1.90
C PRO A 131 -29.36 16.45 -2.11
N ARG A 132 -29.64 16.95 -3.27
CA ARG A 132 -30.96 17.60 -3.47
C ARG A 132 -32.09 16.66 -3.53
N GLN A 133 -31.83 15.46 -3.95
CA GLN A 133 -32.88 14.46 -4.02
C GLN A 133 -33.35 14.10 -2.64
N VAL A 134 -32.50 14.28 -1.70
CA VAL A 134 -32.81 13.93 -0.33
C VAL A 134 -33.60 15.03 0.34
N GLY A 135 -33.29 16.21 0.02
CA GLY A 135 -33.85 17.39 0.68
C GLY A 135 -35.30 17.60 0.45
#